data_bc50b3c5fbc80e6d666bbb83100395d5
#
_entry.id   bc50b3c5fbc80e6d666bbb83100395d5
#
_cell.length_a   1.000
_cell.length_b   1.000
_cell.length_c   1.000
_cell.angle_alpha   90.00
_cell.angle_beta   90.00
_cell.angle_gamma   90.00
#
_symmetry.space_group_name_H-M   'P 1'
#
loop_
_entity.id
_entity.type
_entity.pdbx_description
1 polymer ?
#
loop_
_entity_poly.entity_id
_entity_poly.type
_entity_poly.pdbx_seq_one_letter_code
_entity_poly.pdbx_strand_id
1 'polypeptide(L)'
;AMACASLVAAPIVAQAQSKTQANQQKDVQVIAFQQTWNTIAKECTNTYGPEGVAYVEVSPPQESIQGTQWWTSYQPVSYKLDSKLGTEAEFKNMVQQCSAAGVGIIADVVLNQATGFDVAAGDQKGVAGSDYNGSTGTYPGFATNQYPDGITASDLHSCKQNISDYTNQKEVQECRLSSMWDFNSESEKVQD
;
A
#
# COMPACT_ATOMS: atom_id res chain seq x y z
N ALA A 1 21.03 76.10 38.69
CA ALA A 1 20.43 74.82 38.96
C ALA A 1 20.00 74.18 37.62
N MET A 2 20.80 73.21 37.14
CA MET A 2 20.50 72.42 35.92
C MET A 2 19.92 71.08 36.34
N ALA A 3 18.68 70.80 35.98
CA ALA A 3 18.03 69.54 36.25
C ALA A 3 18.30 68.60 35.07
N CYS A 4 19.01 67.47 35.32
CA CYS A 4 19.28 66.40 34.35
C CYS A 4 18.10 65.41 34.38
N ALA A 5 17.32 65.38 33.33
CA ALA A 5 16.26 64.40 33.17
C ALA A 5 16.84 63.11 32.55
N SER A 6 16.88 62.03 33.33
CA SER A 6 17.30 60.71 32.91
C SER A 6 16.13 60.03 32.26
N LEU A 7 16.24 59.76 30.91
CA LEU A 7 15.34 58.89 30.16
C LEU A 7 15.70 57.42 30.45
N VAL A 8 14.83 56.75 31.16
CA VAL A 8 14.88 55.27 31.32
C VAL A 8 14.22 54.64 30.12
N ALA A 9 15.01 54.04 29.25
CA ALA A 9 14.52 53.22 28.17
C ALA A 9 14.12 51.83 28.72
N ALA A 10 12.84 51.55 28.71
CA ALA A 10 12.35 50.21 29.03
C ALA A 10 12.67 49.23 27.87
N PRO A 11 13.18 48.02 28.14
CA PRO A 11 13.40 47.03 27.09
C PRO A 11 12.05 46.51 26.58
N ILE A 12 11.85 46.63 25.26
CA ILE A 12 10.76 45.97 24.56
C ILE A 12 11.10 44.48 24.53
N VAL A 13 10.50 43.72 25.43
CA VAL A 13 10.52 42.26 25.34
C VAL A 13 9.59 41.87 24.18
N ALA A 14 10.17 41.55 23.05
CA ALA A 14 9.44 40.89 21.95
C ALA A 14 8.98 39.52 22.48
N GLN A 15 7.73 39.43 22.88
CA GLN A 15 7.09 38.15 23.12
C GLN A 15 6.99 37.42 21.77
N ALA A 16 7.90 36.45 21.59
CA ALA A 16 7.70 35.45 20.59
C ALA A 16 6.39 34.71 20.92
N GLN A 17 5.33 35.05 20.21
CA GLN A 17 4.11 34.26 20.22
C GLN A 17 4.49 32.89 19.68
N SER A 18 4.71 31.95 20.58
CA SER A 18 4.67 30.53 20.20
C SER A 18 3.25 30.32 19.63
N LYS A 19 3.17 30.14 18.32
CA LYS A 19 1.99 29.60 17.71
C LYS A 19 1.85 28.19 18.31
N THR A 20 1.07 28.07 19.36
CA THR A 20 0.43 26.82 19.74
C THR A 20 -0.35 26.43 18.49
N GLN A 21 0.23 25.56 17.67
CA GLN A 21 -0.55 24.82 16.71
C GLN A 21 -1.61 24.11 17.56
N ALA A 22 -2.82 24.68 17.52
CA ALA A 22 -3.98 23.92 17.94
C ALA A 22 -3.83 22.56 17.26
N ASN A 23 -3.91 21.50 18.06
CA ASN A 23 -3.94 20.13 17.57
C ASN A 23 -5.20 20.04 16.70
N GLN A 24 -5.10 20.48 15.44
CA GLN A 24 -6.18 20.26 14.47
C GLN A 24 -6.26 18.76 14.31
N GLN A 25 -7.33 18.19 14.85
CA GLN A 25 -7.64 16.80 14.64
C GLN A 25 -7.76 16.60 13.12
N LYS A 26 -6.77 15.94 12.55
CA LYS A 26 -6.77 15.62 11.13
C LYS A 26 -7.73 14.44 10.95
N ASP A 27 -8.76 14.62 10.13
CA ASP A 27 -9.85 13.67 9.92
C ASP A 27 -10.11 13.35 8.44
N VAL A 28 -9.32 13.95 7.53
CA VAL A 28 -9.47 13.70 6.09
C VAL A 28 -8.55 12.57 5.66
N GLN A 29 -9.11 11.59 4.97
CA GLN A 29 -8.40 10.55 4.24
C GLN A 29 -8.59 10.76 2.74
N VAL A 30 -7.50 10.69 1.98
CA VAL A 30 -7.50 10.75 0.50
C VAL A 30 -7.24 9.34 -0.03
N ILE A 31 -8.03 8.90 -1.00
CA ILE A 31 -7.78 7.66 -1.75
C ILE A 31 -7.02 8.02 -3.03
N ALA A 32 -5.71 7.74 -3.05
CA ALA A 32 -4.83 8.00 -4.19
C ALA A 32 -4.82 6.81 -5.17
N PHE A 33 -6.01 6.47 -5.70
CA PHE A 33 -6.21 5.29 -6.53
C PHE A 33 -5.35 5.32 -7.79
N GLN A 34 -4.50 4.28 -7.96
CA GLN A 34 -3.62 4.07 -9.11
C GLN A 34 -2.64 5.21 -9.40
N GLN A 35 -2.33 6.05 -8.43
CA GLN A 35 -1.29 7.06 -8.54
C GLN A 35 0.10 6.45 -8.28
N THR A 36 1.12 6.95 -8.99
CA THR A 36 2.50 6.53 -8.78
C THR A 36 3.06 7.05 -7.45
N TRP A 37 4.00 6.33 -6.87
CA TRP A 37 4.64 6.71 -5.60
C TRP A 37 5.25 8.11 -5.63
N ASN A 38 5.90 8.46 -6.76
CA ASN A 38 6.49 9.79 -6.94
C ASN A 38 5.43 10.91 -7.02
N THR A 39 4.26 10.63 -7.59
CA THR A 39 3.15 11.60 -7.60
C THR A 39 2.63 11.83 -6.19
N ILE A 40 2.37 10.76 -5.45
CA ILE A 40 1.85 10.85 -4.08
C ILE A 40 2.85 11.57 -3.16
N ALA A 41 4.16 11.29 -3.29
CA ALA A 41 5.20 11.98 -2.52
C ALA A 41 5.16 13.50 -2.73
N LYS A 42 4.98 13.95 -3.98
CA LYS A 42 4.86 15.37 -4.32
C LYS A 42 3.57 15.98 -3.75
N GLU A 43 2.45 15.26 -3.87
CA GLU A 43 1.16 15.73 -3.33
C GLU A 43 1.21 15.81 -1.80
N CYS A 44 1.83 14.87 -1.12
CA CYS A 44 2.02 14.95 0.32
C CYS A 44 2.73 16.23 0.75
N THR A 45 3.78 16.63 0.02
CA THR A 45 4.59 17.81 0.33
C THR A 45 3.88 19.10 -0.05
N ASN A 46 3.24 19.14 -1.24
CA ASN A 46 2.75 20.36 -1.84
C ASN A 46 1.27 20.67 -1.52
N THR A 47 0.49 19.62 -1.24
CA THR A 47 -0.97 19.73 -1.10
C THR A 47 -1.46 19.10 0.20
N TYR A 48 -1.28 17.78 0.38
CA TYR A 48 -1.93 17.06 1.48
C TYR A 48 -1.45 17.49 2.86
N GLY A 49 -0.13 17.68 3.04
CA GLY A 49 0.43 18.15 4.31
C GLY A 49 -0.04 19.57 4.66
N PRO A 50 0.14 20.57 3.75
CA PRO A 50 -0.35 21.94 3.97
C PRO A 50 -1.84 22.05 4.23
N GLU A 51 -2.67 21.24 3.56
CA GLU A 51 -4.14 21.23 3.71
C GLU A 51 -4.61 20.39 4.92
N GLY A 52 -3.69 19.76 5.66
CA GLY A 52 -4.03 19.06 6.89
C GLY A 52 -4.65 17.68 6.70
N VAL A 53 -4.40 17.02 5.57
CA VAL A 53 -4.82 15.62 5.33
C VAL A 53 -4.17 14.70 6.37
N ALA A 54 -4.97 13.79 6.95
CA ALA A 54 -4.49 12.84 7.95
C ALA A 54 -3.77 11.65 7.31
N TYR A 55 -4.42 11.05 6.31
CA TYR A 55 -3.97 9.82 5.69
C TYR A 55 -4.16 9.84 4.17
N VAL A 56 -3.28 9.15 3.48
CA VAL A 56 -3.44 8.80 2.07
C VAL A 56 -3.46 7.29 1.95
N GLU A 57 -4.56 6.75 1.43
CA GLU A 57 -4.68 5.35 1.06
C GLU A 57 -4.11 5.15 -0.34
N VAL A 58 -3.19 4.21 -0.48
CA VAL A 58 -2.50 3.93 -1.74
C VAL A 58 -2.92 2.57 -2.27
N SER A 59 -3.00 2.45 -3.61
CA SER A 59 -3.27 1.17 -4.27
C SER A 59 -2.19 0.14 -3.95
N PRO A 60 -2.48 -1.18 -4.14
CA PRO A 60 -1.60 -2.25 -3.71
C PRO A 60 -0.14 -2.08 -4.14
N PRO A 61 0.81 -2.08 -3.19
CA PRO A 61 2.23 -1.86 -3.50
C PRO A 61 2.98 -3.14 -3.92
N GLN A 62 2.37 -4.30 -3.70
CA GLN A 62 3.04 -5.57 -4.01
C GLN A 62 3.14 -5.84 -5.52
N GLU A 63 4.09 -6.70 -5.88
CA GLU A 63 4.25 -7.20 -7.25
C GLU A 63 3.00 -7.91 -7.73
N SER A 64 2.57 -7.56 -8.93
CA SER A 64 1.39 -8.12 -9.60
C SER A 64 1.71 -8.57 -11.01
N ILE A 65 0.71 -9.10 -11.69
CA ILE A 65 0.80 -9.38 -13.12
C ILE A 65 1.09 -8.11 -13.92
N GLN A 66 1.64 -8.27 -15.11
CA GLN A 66 1.83 -7.17 -16.06
C GLN A 66 0.49 -6.67 -16.61
N GLY A 67 0.43 -5.38 -16.90
CA GLY A 67 -0.73 -4.73 -17.51
C GLY A 67 -0.92 -3.29 -17.05
N THR A 68 -1.65 -2.51 -17.85
CA THR A 68 -1.92 -1.09 -17.58
C THR A 68 -3.24 -0.87 -16.85
N GLN A 69 -4.12 -1.86 -16.87
CA GLN A 69 -5.45 -1.78 -16.26
C GLN A 69 -5.33 -1.73 -14.73
N TRP A 70 -6.20 -0.97 -14.07
CA TRP A 70 -6.18 -0.80 -12.62
C TRP A 70 -6.28 -2.13 -11.86
N TRP A 71 -7.11 -3.06 -12.33
CA TRP A 71 -7.36 -4.35 -11.67
C TRP A 71 -6.14 -5.28 -11.66
N THR A 72 -5.11 -5.05 -12.50
CA THR A 72 -3.88 -5.84 -12.44
C THR A 72 -3.13 -5.69 -11.12
N SER A 73 -3.25 -4.56 -10.44
CA SER A 73 -2.69 -4.36 -9.09
C SER A 73 -3.30 -5.29 -8.04
N TYR A 74 -4.48 -5.84 -8.29
CA TYR A 74 -5.18 -6.74 -7.37
C TYR A 74 -4.95 -8.22 -7.69
N GLN A 75 -3.98 -8.51 -8.55
CA GLN A 75 -3.57 -9.87 -8.94
C GLN A 75 -2.10 -10.12 -8.56
N PRO A 76 -1.81 -10.34 -7.27
CA PRO A 76 -0.44 -10.49 -6.79
C PRO A 76 0.20 -11.79 -7.27
N VAL A 77 1.53 -11.72 -7.46
CA VAL A 77 2.40 -12.86 -7.79
C VAL A 77 3.57 -12.98 -6.80
N SER A 78 3.78 -11.94 -6.00
CA SER A 78 4.71 -11.90 -4.86
C SER A 78 4.38 -10.70 -3.96
N TYR A 79 5.03 -10.63 -2.78
CA TYR A 79 4.96 -9.45 -1.90
C TYR A 79 6.20 -8.55 -1.99
N LYS A 80 6.98 -8.65 -3.07
CA LYS A 80 7.98 -7.63 -3.39
C LYS A 80 7.31 -6.27 -3.59
N LEU A 81 7.93 -5.20 -3.13
CA LEU A 81 7.36 -3.85 -3.22
C LEU A 81 7.66 -3.12 -4.53
N ASP A 82 8.06 -3.85 -5.56
CA ASP A 82 8.17 -3.31 -6.92
C ASP A 82 6.87 -3.59 -7.67
N SER A 83 6.16 -2.54 -8.01
CA SER A 83 4.86 -2.62 -8.69
C SER A 83 4.84 -1.74 -9.95
N LYS A 84 3.73 -1.78 -10.70
CA LYS A 84 3.56 -0.86 -11.84
C LYS A 84 3.44 0.61 -11.42
N LEU A 85 3.25 0.90 -10.13
CA LEU A 85 3.13 2.25 -9.59
C LEU A 85 4.47 2.84 -9.12
N GLY A 86 5.51 2.04 -9.11
CA GLY A 86 6.88 2.42 -8.79
C GLY A 86 7.66 1.32 -8.08
N THR A 87 8.93 1.55 -7.90
CA THR A 87 9.88 0.65 -7.24
C THR A 87 9.75 0.70 -5.72
N GLU A 88 10.31 -0.29 -5.02
CA GLU A 88 10.41 -0.29 -3.56
C GLU A 88 11.09 0.96 -3.02
N ALA A 89 12.15 1.43 -3.70
CA ALA A 89 12.86 2.66 -3.30
C ALA A 89 11.95 3.89 -3.40
N GLU A 90 11.15 3.99 -4.45
CA GLU A 90 10.18 5.08 -4.62
C GLU A 90 9.05 4.98 -3.61
N PHE A 91 8.57 3.77 -3.29
CA PHE A 91 7.57 3.55 -2.23
C PHE A 91 8.10 4.01 -0.86
N LYS A 92 9.31 3.60 -0.50
CA LYS A 92 9.97 4.05 0.74
C LYS A 92 10.15 5.57 0.79
N ASN A 93 10.57 6.18 -0.32
CA ASN A 93 10.68 7.64 -0.42
C ASN A 93 9.32 8.33 -0.24
N MET A 94 8.26 7.81 -0.85
CA MET A 94 6.90 8.32 -0.68
C MET A 94 6.49 8.30 0.79
N VAL A 95 6.66 7.18 1.48
CA VAL A 95 6.32 7.04 2.91
C VAL A 95 7.09 8.08 3.74
N GLN A 96 8.38 8.28 3.47
CA GLN A 96 9.21 9.25 4.19
C GLN A 96 8.76 10.70 3.93
N GLN A 97 8.47 11.07 2.67
CA GLN A 97 8.03 12.41 2.31
C GLN A 97 6.65 12.72 2.91
N CYS A 98 5.70 11.79 2.84
CA CYS A 98 4.38 11.95 3.44
C CYS A 98 4.48 12.07 4.96
N SER A 99 5.25 11.21 5.61
CA SER A 99 5.49 11.28 7.06
C SER A 99 6.11 12.62 7.48
N ALA A 100 7.10 13.13 6.75
CA ALA A 100 7.71 14.43 7.00
C ALA A 100 6.71 15.59 6.83
N ALA A 101 5.73 15.46 5.94
CA ALA A 101 4.62 16.39 5.77
C ALA A 101 3.48 16.18 6.79
N GLY A 102 3.61 15.24 7.72
CA GLY A 102 2.60 14.90 8.72
C GLY A 102 1.39 14.16 8.17
N VAL A 103 1.55 13.41 7.07
CA VAL A 103 0.53 12.60 6.42
C VAL A 103 0.87 11.13 6.59
N GLY A 104 -0.06 10.34 7.12
CA GLY A 104 0.09 8.88 7.24
C GLY A 104 -0.21 8.16 5.91
N ILE A 105 0.40 6.99 5.69
CA ILE A 105 0.09 6.12 4.56
C ILE A 105 -0.71 4.91 5.04
N ILE A 106 -1.79 4.62 4.33
CA ILE A 106 -2.56 3.37 4.45
C ILE A 106 -2.31 2.59 3.16
N ALA A 107 -1.67 1.43 3.26
CA ALA A 107 -1.43 0.57 2.12
C ALA A 107 -2.60 -0.41 1.95
N ASP A 108 -3.19 -0.45 0.75
CA ASP A 108 -4.11 -1.50 0.36
C ASP A 108 -3.31 -2.78 0.10
N VAL A 109 -3.52 -3.83 0.89
CA VAL A 109 -2.76 -5.07 0.82
C VAL A 109 -3.67 -6.24 0.44
N VAL A 110 -3.33 -6.91 -0.65
CA VAL A 110 -4.08 -8.06 -1.16
C VAL A 110 -3.56 -9.34 -0.50
N LEU A 111 -4.30 -9.85 0.48
CA LEU A 111 -3.95 -11.06 1.23
C LEU A 111 -4.88 -12.25 0.95
N ASN A 112 -5.95 -12.05 0.18
CA ASN A 112 -6.96 -13.07 -0.07
C ASN A 112 -6.58 -14.03 -1.19
N GLN A 113 -5.91 -13.56 -2.23
CA GLN A 113 -5.72 -14.32 -3.46
C GLN A 113 -4.37 -14.07 -4.13
N ALA A 114 -3.97 -15.03 -4.97
CA ALA A 114 -2.99 -14.82 -6.04
C ALA A 114 -3.69 -14.70 -7.40
N THR A 115 -2.96 -14.26 -8.44
CA THR A 115 -3.51 -14.16 -9.80
C THR A 115 -4.09 -15.49 -10.30
N GLY A 116 -5.03 -15.41 -11.24
CA GLY A 116 -5.76 -16.57 -11.74
C GLY A 116 -5.22 -17.16 -13.04
N PHE A 117 -5.93 -18.18 -13.55
CA PHE A 117 -5.55 -18.91 -14.77
C PHE A 117 -6.03 -18.24 -16.06
N ASP A 118 -6.93 -17.28 -15.97
CA ASP A 118 -7.53 -16.57 -17.11
C ASP A 118 -6.61 -15.46 -17.66
N VAL A 119 -5.51 -15.18 -16.98
CA VAL A 119 -4.58 -14.10 -17.37
C VAL A 119 -3.64 -14.52 -18.49
N ALA A 120 -3.11 -15.73 -18.42
CA ALA A 120 -2.36 -16.41 -19.51
C ALA A 120 -2.06 -17.85 -19.13
N ALA A 121 -2.05 -18.75 -20.12
CA ALA A 121 -1.62 -20.12 -19.93
C ALA A 121 -0.08 -20.23 -19.92
N GLY A 122 0.46 -21.09 -19.05
CA GLY A 122 1.90 -21.35 -18.95
C GLY A 122 2.65 -20.42 -17.99
N ASP A 123 3.97 -20.45 -18.07
CA ASP A 123 4.84 -19.68 -17.21
C ASP A 123 4.87 -18.20 -17.62
N GLN A 124 4.70 -17.33 -16.68
CA GLN A 124 4.62 -15.89 -16.84
C GLN A 124 5.58 -15.17 -15.87
N LYS A 125 5.75 -13.87 -16.08
CA LYS A 125 6.53 -13.00 -15.17
C LYS A 125 5.68 -11.84 -14.68
N GLY A 126 5.79 -11.57 -13.38
CA GLY A 126 5.25 -10.37 -12.75
C GLY A 126 6.00 -9.09 -13.18
N VAL A 127 5.53 -7.95 -12.70
CA VAL A 127 6.10 -6.63 -13.03
C VAL A 127 7.52 -6.45 -12.50
N ALA A 128 7.90 -7.13 -11.41
CA ALA A 128 9.25 -7.16 -10.84
C ALA A 128 10.07 -8.39 -11.28
N GLY A 129 9.55 -9.18 -12.22
CA GLY A 129 10.24 -10.30 -12.83
C GLY A 129 10.10 -11.64 -12.11
N SER A 130 9.28 -11.75 -11.06
CA SER A 130 8.98 -13.04 -10.42
C SER A 130 8.24 -13.95 -11.38
N ASP A 131 8.67 -15.22 -11.43
CA ASP A 131 7.97 -16.25 -12.21
C ASP A 131 6.66 -16.62 -11.50
N TYR A 132 5.65 -16.95 -12.28
CA TYR A 132 4.40 -17.53 -11.80
C TYR A 132 3.71 -18.36 -12.89
N ASN A 133 2.85 -19.28 -12.47
CA ASN A 133 1.98 -20.03 -13.36
C ASN A 133 0.57 -20.07 -12.76
N GLY A 134 -0.29 -19.18 -13.25
CA GLY A 134 -1.68 -19.08 -12.78
C GLY A 134 -2.53 -20.30 -13.09
N SER A 135 -2.22 -21.06 -14.16
CA SER A 135 -2.97 -22.28 -14.52
C SER A 135 -2.70 -23.45 -13.56
N THR A 136 -1.49 -23.53 -13.00
CA THR A 136 -1.10 -24.58 -12.04
C THR A 136 -1.18 -24.11 -10.58
N GLY A 137 -1.37 -22.82 -10.33
CA GLY A 137 -1.34 -22.27 -8.97
C GLY A 137 0.06 -22.32 -8.36
N THR A 138 1.07 -21.86 -9.10
CA THR A 138 2.48 -21.90 -8.68
C THR A 138 3.06 -20.50 -8.70
N TYR A 139 3.52 -20.03 -7.53
CA TYR A 139 3.99 -18.66 -7.31
C TYR A 139 5.28 -18.64 -6.48
N PRO A 140 6.44 -18.95 -7.08
CA PRO A 140 7.72 -18.93 -6.37
C PRO A 140 8.12 -17.53 -5.88
N GLY A 141 7.48 -16.47 -6.39
CA GLY A 141 7.68 -15.10 -5.93
C GLY A 141 7.30 -14.87 -4.45
N PHE A 142 6.47 -15.71 -3.85
CA PHE A 142 6.16 -15.71 -2.43
C PHE A 142 7.13 -16.52 -1.56
N ALA A 143 8.26 -16.95 -2.13
CA ALA A 143 9.24 -17.74 -1.39
C ALA A 143 9.79 -16.96 -0.17
N THR A 144 9.96 -17.69 0.93
CA THR A 144 10.65 -17.24 2.14
C THR A 144 11.79 -18.20 2.46
N ASN A 145 12.61 -17.87 3.46
CA ASN A 145 13.66 -18.80 3.94
C ASN A 145 13.08 -20.13 4.45
N GLN A 146 11.87 -20.09 5.00
CA GLN A 146 11.18 -21.27 5.56
C GLN A 146 10.46 -22.04 4.47
N TYR A 147 9.93 -21.34 3.45
CA TYR A 147 9.16 -21.91 2.34
C TYR A 147 9.79 -21.51 0.98
N PRO A 148 10.91 -22.14 0.60
CA PRO A 148 11.68 -21.74 -0.57
C PRO A 148 10.93 -21.95 -1.91
N ASP A 149 9.91 -22.80 -1.92
CA ASP A 149 9.09 -23.05 -3.11
C ASP A 149 7.99 -21.99 -3.33
N GLY A 150 7.85 -21.05 -2.38
CA GLY A 150 6.76 -20.07 -2.40
C GLY A 150 5.39 -20.72 -2.22
N ILE A 151 4.36 -20.13 -2.85
CA ILE A 151 2.99 -20.67 -2.83
C ILE A 151 2.80 -21.66 -4.00
N THR A 152 2.20 -22.80 -3.69
CA THR A 152 1.89 -23.87 -4.63
C THR A 152 0.41 -24.25 -4.54
N ALA A 153 -0.07 -25.10 -5.44
CA ALA A 153 -1.48 -25.52 -5.46
C ALA A 153 -1.98 -26.16 -4.15
N SER A 154 -1.08 -26.71 -3.32
CA SER A 154 -1.43 -27.26 -2.00
C SER A 154 -1.71 -26.19 -0.95
N ASP A 155 -1.28 -24.96 -1.18
CA ASP A 155 -1.44 -23.83 -0.28
C ASP A 155 -2.68 -22.97 -0.67
N LEU A 156 -3.45 -23.45 -1.65
CA LEU A 156 -4.63 -22.78 -2.20
C LEU A 156 -5.86 -23.62 -1.91
N HIS A 157 -7.03 -22.99 -1.75
CA HIS A 157 -8.28 -23.72 -1.60
C HIS A 157 -8.60 -24.55 -2.86
N SER A 158 -9.21 -25.69 -2.65
CA SER A 158 -9.46 -26.68 -3.73
C SER A 158 -10.65 -26.31 -4.63
N CYS A 159 -11.50 -25.38 -4.23
CA CYS A 159 -12.63 -24.93 -5.04
C CYS A 159 -12.11 -24.14 -6.25
N LYS A 160 -12.36 -24.71 -7.47
CA LYS A 160 -11.92 -24.10 -8.74
C LYS A 160 -12.99 -23.26 -9.44
N GLN A 161 -14.16 -23.11 -8.82
CA GLN A 161 -15.28 -22.33 -9.35
C GLN A 161 -15.21 -20.91 -8.82
N ASN A 162 -15.74 -19.97 -9.58
CA ASN A 162 -15.96 -18.62 -9.07
C ASN A 162 -17.09 -18.61 -8.04
N ILE A 163 -17.00 -17.68 -7.06
CA ILE A 163 -18.09 -17.40 -6.15
C ILE A 163 -19.32 -17.02 -6.96
N SER A 164 -20.42 -17.75 -6.76
CA SER A 164 -21.70 -17.49 -7.42
C SER A 164 -22.78 -17.02 -6.44
N ASP A 165 -22.70 -17.43 -5.18
CA ASP A 165 -23.57 -17.00 -4.11
C ASP A 165 -22.79 -16.37 -2.94
N TYR A 166 -22.77 -15.05 -2.92
CA TYR A 166 -22.10 -14.26 -1.85
C TYR A 166 -22.79 -14.33 -0.49
N THR A 167 -23.94 -14.99 -0.37
CA THR A 167 -24.60 -15.30 0.91
C THR A 167 -24.19 -16.67 1.47
N ASN A 168 -23.55 -17.50 0.66
CA ASN A 168 -23.01 -18.78 1.06
C ASN A 168 -21.60 -18.62 1.63
N GLN A 169 -21.51 -18.63 2.96
CA GLN A 169 -20.24 -18.44 3.66
C GLN A 169 -19.13 -19.37 3.15
N LYS A 170 -19.43 -20.66 2.98
CA LYS A 170 -18.41 -21.63 2.53
C LYS A 170 -17.92 -21.32 1.13
N GLU A 171 -18.80 -20.93 0.21
CA GLU A 171 -18.43 -20.57 -1.13
C GLU A 171 -17.54 -19.32 -1.17
N VAL A 172 -17.86 -18.32 -0.33
CA VAL A 172 -17.07 -17.09 -0.20
C VAL A 172 -15.68 -17.34 0.39
N GLN A 173 -15.56 -18.30 1.32
CA GLN A 173 -14.32 -18.62 2.01
C GLN A 173 -13.38 -19.55 1.24
N GLU A 174 -13.89 -20.35 0.30
CA GLU A 174 -13.10 -21.40 -0.34
C GLU A 174 -13.02 -21.26 -1.87
N CYS A 175 -13.91 -20.49 -2.50
CA CYS A 175 -13.97 -20.40 -3.96
C CYS A 175 -13.34 -19.12 -4.52
N ARG A 176 -13.15 -19.07 -5.81
CA ARG A 176 -12.37 -18.04 -6.48
C ARG A 176 -13.13 -16.73 -6.66
N LEU A 177 -12.49 -15.63 -6.36
CA LEU A 177 -12.95 -14.32 -6.77
C LEU A 177 -12.43 -14.03 -8.19
N SER A 178 -13.32 -13.94 -9.19
CA SER A 178 -12.94 -13.60 -10.57
C SER A 178 -11.78 -14.43 -11.11
N SER A 179 -11.86 -15.76 -10.97
CA SER A 179 -10.87 -16.75 -11.40
C SER A 179 -9.51 -16.70 -10.67
N MET A 180 -9.29 -15.77 -9.75
CA MET A 180 -8.09 -15.70 -8.92
C MET A 180 -8.05 -16.85 -7.91
N TRP A 181 -6.84 -17.36 -7.64
CA TRP A 181 -6.66 -18.42 -6.68
C TRP A 181 -6.79 -17.91 -5.25
N ASP A 182 -7.70 -18.52 -4.50
CA ASP A 182 -7.92 -18.22 -3.10
C ASP A 182 -6.87 -18.90 -2.22
N PHE A 183 -6.22 -18.13 -1.35
CA PHE A 183 -5.24 -18.67 -0.41
C PHE A 183 -5.93 -19.48 0.68
N ASN A 184 -5.40 -20.68 0.97
CA ASN A 184 -5.83 -21.46 2.12
C ASN A 184 -5.29 -20.83 3.42
N SER A 185 -6.03 -19.85 3.94
CA SER A 185 -5.65 -19.11 5.15
C SER A 185 -5.65 -19.95 6.43
N GLU A 186 -6.13 -21.21 6.38
CA GLU A 186 -6.02 -22.16 7.50
C GLU A 186 -4.68 -22.90 7.52
N SER A 187 -3.87 -22.82 6.44
CA SER A 187 -2.56 -23.44 6.41
C SER A 187 -1.52 -22.59 7.11
N GLU A 188 -0.65 -23.20 7.91
CA GLU A 188 0.45 -22.54 8.60
C GLU A 188 1.35 -21.77 7.62
N LYS A 189 1.65 -22.35 6.47
CA LYS A 189 2.49 -21.73 5.44
C LYS A 189 1.93 -20.43 4.88
N VAL A 190 0.60 -20.30 4.79
CA VAL A 190 -0.05 -19.08 4.31
C VAL A 190 -0.14 -18.03 5.41
N GLN A 191 -0.17 -18.46 6.69
CA GLN A 191 -0.24 -17.57 7.84
C GLN A 191 1.11 -16.93 8.19
N ASP A 192 2.24 -17.62 7.88
CA ASP A 192 3.62 -17.17 8.13
C ASP A 192 4.13 -16.19 7.08
#